data_7cc42fad7620e7315532233c7d199400
#
_entry.id   7cc42fad7620e7315532233c7d199400
#
_cell.length_a   1.000
_cell.length_b   1.000
_cell.length_c   1.000
_cell.angle_alpha   90.00
_cell.angle_beta   90.00
_cell.angle_gamma   90.00
#
_symmetry.space_group_name_H-M   'P 1'
#
loop_
_entity.id
_entity.type
_entity.pdbx_description
1 polymer ?
#
loop_
_entity_poly.entity_id
_entity_poly.type
_entity_poly.pdbx_seq_one_letter_code
_entity_poly.pdbx_strand_id
1 'polypeptide(L)'
;MSEVKELDNFKKSYEDFRLEIGKVIVGQDQVVKNVLISIFSQGHCLLVGVPGLAKTLLVQTISQCLGLDFKRIQFTPDLMPSDIIGSEILDGNRQFSFNKGPLFSNIILADEINRTPPKTQAALLEAMQEKAVTASGKQYQLSKPFFVLATQNPIEQEGTYPLPEAQLDRFMFNVVLDYPSFSEEVEVIKNTTSNKQVTLNTILDSDQILQYQQLIRKIPVADNVVEYAVKLVGKTRPKSDHASDFVNKFIAWGAGPRASQFLVVGAKCHAAINGKYSPDIEDVQAVAEPILRHRIVKTYMAEAEGVSIEQIIQELL
;
A
#
# COMPACT_ATOMS: atom_id res chain seq x y z
N MET A 1 17.03 -7.64 24.00
CA MET A 1 15.69 -8.19 24.33
C MET A 1 15.51 -9.47 23.53
N SER A 2 14.75 -10.48 24.00
CA SER A 2 14.48 -11.65 23.17
C SER A 2 13.53 -11.23 22.04
N GLU A 3 13.69 -11.78 20.83
CA GLU A 3 12.86 -11.50 19.65
C GLU A 3 11.36 -11.70 19.94
N VAL A 4 11.03 -12.67 20.79
CA VAL A 4 9.66 -12.91 21.28
C VAL A 4 9.09 -11.66 21.98
N LYS A 5 9.85 -11.05 22.89
CA LYS A 5 9.40 -9.85 23.59
C LYS A 5 9.25 -8.64 22.64
N GLU A 6 10.07 -8.57 21.60
CA GLU A 6 9.95 -7.51 20.59
C GLU A 6 8.68 -7.70 19.74
N LEU A 7 8.31 -8.96 19.42
CA LEU A 7 7.04 -9.27 18.73
C LEU A 7 5.82 -8.95 19.59
N ASP A 8 5.87 -9.26 20.89
CA ASP A 8 4.80 -8.89 21.82
C ASP A 8 4.63 -7.37 21.93
N ASN A 9 5.74 -6.61 21.95
CA ASN A 9 5.72 -5.16 21.92
C ASN A 9 5.17 -4.63 20.59
N PHE A 10 5.52 -5.24 19.47
CA PHE A 10 4.98 -4.88 18.16
C PHE A 10 3.46 -5.05 18.11
N LYS A 11 2.95 -6.21 18.58
CA LYS A 11 1.52 -6.46 18.67
C LYS A 11 0.81 -5.38 19.50
N LYS A 12 1.36 -5.07 20.68
CA LYS A 12 0.80 -4.02 21.55
C LYS A 12 0.78 -2.66 20.84
N SER A 13 1.88 -2.28 20.19
CA SER A 13 1.96 -1.03 19.43
C SER A 13 0.91 -0.99 18.31
N TYR A 14 0.67 -2.12 17.63
CA TYR A 14 -0.38 -2.21 16.60
C TYR A 14 -1.79 -2.02 17.20
N GLU A 15 -2.07 -2.61 18.36
CA GLU A 15 -3.35 -2.42 19.07
C GLU A 15 -3.53 -0.96 19.49
N ASP A 16 -2.50 -0.33 20.05
CA ASP A 16 -2.50 1.09 20.42
C ASP A 16 -2.73 1.99 19.19
N PHE A 17 -2.12 1.64 18.04
CA PHE A 17 -2.36 2.30 16.76
C PHE A 17 -3.82 2.24 16.33
N ARG A 18 -4.41 1.04 16.34
CA ARG A 18 -5.82 0.86 15.95
C ARG A 18 -6.74 1.72 16.78
N LEU A 19 -6.50 1.75 18.10
CA LEU A 19 -7.30 2.57 19.03
C LEU A 19 -7.14 4.06 18.74
N GLU A 20 -5.93 4.50 18.47
CA GLU A 20 -5.64 5.91 18.20
C GLU A 20 -6.25 6.39 16.87
N ILE A 21 -6.06 5.61 15.80
CA ILE A 21 -6.64 5.90 14.48
C ILE A 21 -8.18 5.87 14.54
N GLY A 22 -8.76 4.93 15.29
CA GLY A 22 -10.20 4.79 15.47
C GLY A 22 -10.89 5.99 16.13
N LYS A 23 -10.14 6.91 16.75
CA LYS A 23 -10.70 8.18 17.24
C LYS A 23 -11.15 9.11 16.13
N VAL A 24 -10.59 8.95 14.92
CA VAL A 24 -10.83 9.83 13.76
C VAL A 24 -11.45 9.07 12.58
N ILE A 25 -10.98 7.86 12.33
CA ILE A 25 -11.40 7.01 11.21
C ILE A 25 -12.40 5.99 11.70
N VAL A 26 -13.61 6.04 11.15
CA VAL A 26 -14.72 5.14 11.50
C VAL A 26 -14.93 4.15 10.35
N GLY A 27 -15.14 2.88 10.65
CA GLY A 27 -15.60 1.86 9.71
C GLY A 27 -14.59 1.38 8.66
N GLN A 28 -13.30 1.68 8.82
CA GLN A 28 -12.27 1.29 7.85
C GLN A 28 -11.17 0.41 8.48
N ASP A 29 -11.52 -0.42 9.46
CA ASP A 29 -10.56 -1.24 10.20
C ASP A 29 -9.70 -2.13 9.29
N GLN A 30 -10.29 -2.75 8.27
CA GLN A 30 -9.58 -3.62 7.33
C GLN A 30 -8.63 -2.82 6.42
N VAL A 31 -9.05 -1.61 6.00
CA VAL A 31 -8.20 -0.71 5.21
C VAL A 31 -6.99 -0.28 6.04
N VAL A 32 -7.22 0.17 7.27
CA VAL A 32 -6.16 0.53 8.24
C VAL A 32 -5.20 -0.64 8.45
N LYS A 33 -5.73 -1.84 8.68
CA LYS A 33 -4.94 -3.07 8.85
C LYS A 33 -4.04 -3.32 7.65
N ASN A 34 -4.58 -3.27 6.43
CA ASN A 34 -3.83 -3.51 5.20
C ASN A 34 -2.74 -2.44 4.97
N VAL A 35 -3.05 -1.16 5.23
CA VAL A 35 -2.07 -0.08 5.13
C VAL A 35 -0.94 -0.27 6.14
N LEU A 36 -1.22 -0.61 7.40
CA LEU A 36 -0.20 -0.86 8.41
C LEU A 36 0.65 -2.09 8.08
N ILE A 37 0.04 -3.20 7.61
CA ILE A 37 0.79 -4.37 7.13
C ILE A 37 1.74 -3.95 6.01
N SER A 38 1.29 -3.13 5.06
CA SER A 38 2.11 -2.64 3.96
C SER A 38 3.30 -1.81 4.47
N ILE A 39 3.08 -0.89 5.42
CA ILE A 39 4.14 -0.06 6.01
C ILE A 39 5.20 -0.92 6.72
N PHE A 40 4.77 -1.84 7.59
CA PHE A 40 5.70 -2.70 8.33
C PHE A 40 6.36 -3.77 7.46
N SER A 41 5.76 -4.12 6.32
CA SER A 41 6.35 -5.00 5.31
C SER A 41 7.28 -4.26 4.33
N GLN A 42 7.51 -2.96 4.48
CA GLN A 42 8.27 -2.10 3.55
C GLN A 42 7.68 -2.08 2.13
N GLY A 43 6.37 -2.28 2.00
CA GLY A 43 5.62 -2.19 0.76
C GLY A 43 5.01 -0.82 0.56
N HIS A 44 4.42 -0.59 -0.61
CA HIS A 44 3.62 0.59 -0.95
C HIS A 44 2.18 0.15 -1.19
N CYS A 45 1.21 1.06 -1.05
CA CYS A 45 -0.20 0.72 -1.12
C CYS A 45 -0.92 1.58 -2.17
N LEU A 46 -1.79 0.95 -2.96
CA LEU A 46 -2.72 1.61 -3.86
C LEU A 46 -4.12 1.56 -3.24
N LEU A 47 -4.73 2.71 -3.01
CA LEU A 47 -6.09 2.85 -2.50
C LEU A 47 -7.04 3.16 -3.66
N VAL A 48 -7.97 2.27 -3.91
CA VAL A 48 -8.98 2.45 -4.96
C VAL A 48 -10.33 2.73 -4.31
N GLY A 49 -10.97 3.81 -4.67
CA GLY A 49 -12.27 4.16 -4.12
C GLY A 49 -12.79 5.48 -4.66
N VAL A 50 -14.10 5.66 -4.57
CA VAL A 50 -14.77 6.89 -5.02
C VAL A 50 -14.32 8.11 -4.21
N PRO A 51 -14.53 9.33 -4.72
CA PRO A 51 -14.30 10.56 -3.96
C PRO A 51 -15.14 10.59 -2.67
N GLY A 52 -14.64 11.28 -1.64
CA GLY A 52 -15.39 11.48 -0.39
C GLY A 52 -15.18 10.39 0.68
N LEU A 53 -14.44 9.31 0.42
CA LEU A 53 -14.18 8.24 1.38
C LEU A 53 -13.00 8.54 2.35
N ALA A 54 -12.75 9.80 2.63
CA ALA A 54 -11.75 10.28 3.60
C ALA A 54 -10.32 9.75 3.41
N LYS A 55 -9.91 9.36 2.18
CA LYS A 55 -8.57 8.81 1.88
C LYS A 55 -7.44 9.70 2.41
N THR A 56 -7.52 11.01 2.17
CA THR A 56 -6.53 11.98 2.65
C THR A 56 -6.48 12.04 4.17
N LEU A 57 -7.65 12.06 4.83
CA LEU A 57 -7.74 12.07 6.29
C LEU A 57 -7.15 10.80 6.89
N LEU A 58 -7.42 9.63 6.30
CA LEU A 58 -6.86 8.35 6.71
C LEU A 58 -5.32 8.39 6.71
N VAL A 59 -4.72 8.82 5.58
CA VAL A 59 -3.25 8.85 5.45
C VAL A 59 -2.62 9.86 6.40
N GLN A 60 -3.24 11.03 6.54
CA GLN A 60 -2.79 12.07 7.47
C GLN A 60 -2.86 11.59 8.92
N THR A 61 -3.94 10.91 9.32
CA THR A 61 -4.10 10.32 10.65
C THR A 61 -3.02 9.27 10.92
N ILE A 62 -2.79 8.36 9.96
CA ILE A 62 -1.73 7.35 10.07
C ILE A 62 -0.35 8.02 10.22
N SER A 63 -0.04 9.04 9.43
CA SER A 63 1.26 9.71 9.49
C SER A 63 1.50 10.41 10.83
N GLN A 64 0.48 11.04 11.40
CA GLN A 64 0.54 11.66 12.73
C GLN A 64 0.80 10.64 13.83
N CYS A 65 0.08 9.52 13.81
CA CYS A 65 0.28 8.43 14.78
C CYS A 65 1.67 7.77 14.64
N LEU A 66 2.27 7.79 13.44
CA LEU A 66 3.61 7.28 13.16
C LEU A 66 4.73 8.31 13.42
N GLY A 67 4.41 9.56 13.75
CA GLY A 67 5.41 10.61 13.94
C GLY A 67 6.29 10.84 12.70
N LEU A 68 5.74 10.64 11.49
CA LEU A 68 6.45 10.71 10.23
C LEU A 68 6.06 11.95 9.43
N ASP A 69 7.03 12.51 8.70
CA ASP A 69 6.78 13.60 7.76
C ASP A 69 5.85 13.15 6.64
N PHE A 70 4.81 13.93 6.40
CA PHE A 70 3.77 13.66 5.42
C PHE A 70 3.71 14.76 4.36
N LYS A 71 3.61 14.35 3.09
CA LYS A 71 3.29 15.24 1.98
C LYS A 71 2.20 14.63 1.10
N ARG A 72 1.22 15.46 0.74
CA ARG A 72 0.23 15.15 -0.30
C ARG A 72 0.68 15.77 -1.61
N ILE A 73 0.65 14.99 -2.66
CA ILE A 73 0.88 15.40 -4.04
C ILE A 73 -0.41 15.12 -4.80
N GLN A 74 -1.10 16.18 -5.24
CA GLN A 74 -2.25 16.05 -6.13
C GLN A 74 -1.73 15.86 -7.56
N PHE A 75 -2.02 14.71 -8.15
CA PHE A 75 -1.64 14.43 -9.52
C PHE A 75 -2.63 15.07 -10.48
N THR A 76 -2.13 15.99 -11.30
CA THR A 76 -2.90 16.75 -12.31
C THR A 76 -2.26 16.55 -13.68
N PRO A 77 -2.99 16.80 -14.79
CA PRO A 77 -2.46 16.60 -16.14
C PRO A 77 -1.21 17.41 -16.46
N ASP A 78 -1.00 18.53 -15.80
CA ASP A 78 0.12 19.48 -15.98
C ASP A 78 1.28 19.23 -14.99
N LEU A 79 1.14 18.30 -14.03
CA LEU A 79 2.18 18.01 -13.03
C LEU A 79 3.43 17.43 -13.69
N MET A 80 4.58 18.04 -13.45
CA MET A 80 5.87 17.63 -14.02
C MET A 80 6.69 16.80 -13.02
N PRO A 81 7.62 15.94 -13.49
CA PRO A 81 8.54 15.21 -12.61
C PRO A 81 9.34 16.10 -11.67
N SER A 82 9.74 17.29 -12.11
CA SER A 82 10.46 18.28 -11.28
C SER A 82 9.65 18.79 -10.09
N ASP A 83 8.31 18.81 -10.21
CA ASP A 83 7.43 19.28 -9.14
C ASP A 83 7.40 18.29 -7.97
N ILE A 84 7.62 17.01 -8.25
CA ILE A 84 7.62 15.96 -7.23
C ILE A 84 9.04 15.61 -6.74
N ILE A 85 10.04 15.63 -7.62
CA ILE A 85 11.44 15.33 -7.30
C ILE A 85 12.13 16.55 -6.69
N GLY A 86 11.85 17.73 -7.23
CA GLY A 86 12.59 18.96 -6.99
C GLY A 86 13.45 19.36 -8.18
N SER A 87 14.08 20.51 -8.09
CA SER A 87 14.87 21.10 -9.16
C SER A 87 16.10 21.83 -8.65
N GLU A 88 17.10 22.00 -9.49
CA GLU A 88 18.21 22.91 -9.20
C GLU A 88 17.76 24.37 -9.35
N ILE A 89 18.07 25.17 -8.37
CA ILE A 89 17.84 26.61 -8.38
C ILE A 89 19.20 27.34 -8.24
N LEU A 90 19.30 28.48 -8.90
CA LEU A 90 20.44 29.36 -8.73
C LEU A 90 20.22 30.21 -7.47
N ASP A 91 21.07 30.05 -6.48
CA ASP A 91 20.98 30.85 -5.24
C ASP A 91 21.47 32.31 -5.46
N GLY A 92 21.29 33.16 -4.45
CA GLY A 92 21.72 34.55 -4.50
C GLY A 92 23.24 34.74 -4.68
N ASN A 93 24.04 33.70 -4.46
CA ASN A 93 25.49 33.67 -4.63
C ASN A 93 25.89 33.10 -6.02
N ARG A 94 24.94 32.92 -6.91
CA ARG A 94 25.12 32.27 -8.24
C ARG A 94 25.66 30.84 -8.17
N GLN A 95 25.32 30.11 -7.11
CA GLN A 95 25.60 28.69 -6.98
C GLN A 95 24.33 27.88 -7.21
N PHE A 96 24.48 26.77 -7.95
CA PHE A 96 23.36 25.84 -8.10
C PHE A 96 23.15 25.03 -6.81
N SER A 97 21.94 25.09 -6.26
CA SER A 97 21.54 24.28 -5.13
C SER A 97 20.30 23.45 -5.49
N PHE A 98 20.27 22.21 -5.03
CA PHE A 98 19.11 21.35 -5.26
C PHE A 98 18.01 21.62 -4.24
N ASN A 99 16.88 22.14 -4.71
CA ASN A 99 15.68 22.32 -3.92
C ASN A 99 14.87 21.01 -3.94
N LYS A 100 14.79 20.34 -2.79
CA LYS A 100 14.12 19.06 -2.63
C LYS A 100 12.61 19.18 -2.83
N GLY A 101 12.04 18.32 -3.65
CA GLY A 101 10.60 18.21 -3.83
C GLY A 101 9.91 17.39 -2.72
N PRO A 102 8.58 17.24 -2.80
CA PRO A 102 7.79 16.53 -1.80
C PRO A 102 8.16 15.06 -1.60
N LEU A 103 8.80 14.40 -2.57
CA LEU A 103 9.25 13.01 -2.45
C LEU A 103 10.28 12.78 -1.32
N PHE A 104 10.89 13.84 -0.79
CA PHE A 104 11.86 13.71 0.30
C PHE A 104 11.22 13.58 1.69
N SER A 105 9.91 13.45 1.77
CA SER A 105 9.19 13.12 3.01
C SER A 105 9.06 11.60 3.23
N ASN A 106 8.72 11.21 4.45
CA ASN A 106 8.59 9.79 4.80
C ASN A 106 7.34 9.12 4.22
N ILE A 107 6.21 9.82 4.30
CA ILE A 107 4.92 9.36 3.78
C ILE A 107 4.46 10.29 2.67
N ILE A 108 4.24 9.72 1.49
CA ILE A 108 3.71 10.42 0.34
C ILE A 108 2.30 9.90 0.05
N LEU A 109 1.33 10.80 0.04
CA LEU A 109 0.03 10.54 -0.57
C LEU A 109 0.06 11.04 -2.02
N ALA A 110 0.18 10.11 -2.97
CA ALA A 110 0.05 10.41 -4.40
C ALA A 110 -1.43 10.33 -4.77
N ASP A 111 -2.11 11.48 -4.69
CA ASP A 111 -3.56 11.53 -4.86
C ASP A 111 -3.93 11.62 -6.35
N GLU A 112 -4.82 10.72 -6.80
CA GLU A 112 -5.27 10.57 -8.18
C GLU A 112 -4.11 10.32 -9.18
N ILE A 113 -3.25 9.35 -8.88
CA ILE A 113 -2.02 9.06 -9.65
C ILE A 113 -2.27 8.86 -11.15
N ASN A 114 -3.46 8.38 -11.53
CA ASN A 114 -3.86 8.15 -12.92
C ASN A 114 -4.23 9.43 -13.69
N ARG A 115 -4.27 10.62 -13.07
CA ARG A 115 -4.57 11.89 -13.76
C ARG A 115 -3.35 12.56 -14.40
N THR A 116 -2.18 12.06 -14.16
CA THR A 116 -0.91 12.62 -14.67
C THR A 116 -0.32 11.75 -15.76
N PRO A 117 0.33 12.35 -16.78
CA PRO A 117 0.99 11.60 -17.84
C PRO A 117 2.04 10.59 -17.34
N PRO A 118 2.33 9.52 -18.08
CA PRO A 118 3.21 8.42 -17.67
C PRO A 118 4.61 8.83 -17.20
N LYS A 119 5.14 9.95 -17.70
CA LYS A 119 6.47 10.45 -17.34
C LYS A 119 6.55 10.83 -15.84
N THR A 120 5.53 11.48 -15.30
CA THR A 120 5.51 11.88 -13.88
C THR A 120 5.15 10.68 -12.98
N GLN A 121 4.25 9.80 -13.46
CA GLN A 121 4.01 8.52 -12.77
C GLN A 121 5.31 7.71 -12.64
N ALA A 122 6.10 7.60 -13.72
CA ALA A 122 7.36 6.86 -13.73
C ALA A 122 8.37 7.40 -12.71
N ALA A 123 8.44 8.71 -12.51
CA ALA A 123 9.33 9.32 -11.52
C ALA A 123 8.98 8.90 -10.07
N LEU A 124 7.67 8.86 -9.72
CA LEU A 124 7.23 8.35 -8.42
C LEU A 124 7.55 6.85 -8.27
N LEU A 125 7.25 6.06 -9.29
CA LEU A 125 7.44 4.61 -9.27
C LEU A 125 8.92 4.20 -9.24
N GLU A 126 9.82 5.01 -9.83
CA GLU A 126 11.27 4.84 -9.69
C GLU A 126 11.70 5.13 -8.25
N ALA A 127 11.23 6.24 -7.66
CA ALA A 127 11.51 6.58 -6.27
C ALA A 127 11.05 5.49 -5.28
N MET A 128 9.89 4.86 -5.54
CA MET A 128 9.38 3.72 -4.75
C MET A 128 10.32 2.51 -4.79
N GLN A 129 10.87 2.20 -5.97
CA GLN A 129 11.71 1.03 -6.17
C GLN A 129 13.14 1.25 -5.67
N GLU A 130 13.75 2.37 -6.07
CA GLU A 130 15.17 2.65 -5.79
C GLU A 130 15.39 3.29 -4.40
N LYS A 131 14.32 3.79 -3.77
CA LYS A 131 14.37 4.59 -2.52
C LYS A 131 15.34 5.76 -2.66
N ALA A 132 15.47 6.27 -3.87
CA ALA A 132 16.32 7.36 -4.29
C ALA A 132 15.70 8.06 -5.49
N VAL A 133 16.10 9.29 -5.74
CA VAL A 133 15.75 10.05 -6.94
C VAL A 133 17.02 10.53 -7.63
N THR A 134 16.99 10.58 -8.96
CA THR A 134 18.10 11.14 -9.76
C THR A 134 17.69 12.50 -10.29
N ALA A 135 18.44 13.53 -9.93
CA ALA A 135 18.26 14.90 -10.42
C ALA A 135 19.61 15.49 -10.84
N SER A 136 19.66 16.16 -11.99
CA SER A 136 20.87 16.81 -12.52
C SER A 136 22.12 15.90 -12.50
N GLY A 137 21.93 14.60 -12.82
CA GLY A 137 23.01 13.61 -12.86
C GLY A 137 23.51 13.14 -11.48
N LYS A 138 22.88 13.55 -10.38
CA LYS A 138 23.21 13.13 -9.02
C LYS A 138 22.06 12.30 -8.44
N GLN A 139 22.42 11.24 -7.71
CA GLN A 139 21.44 10.42 -6.97
C GLN A 139 21.32 10.93 -5.53
N TYR A 140 20.08 11.15 -5.11
CA TYR A 140 19.72 11.58 -3.77
C TYR A 140 18.91 10.48 -3.09
N GLN A 141 19.39 10.03 -1.92
CA GLN A 141 18.67 9.03 -1.11
C GLN A 141 17.45 9.66 -0.44
N LEU A 142 16.34 8.93 -0.41
CA LEU A 142 15.13 9.33 0.29
C LEU A 142 15.23 8.98 1.79
N SER A 143 14.50 9.73 2.61
CA SER A 143 14.42 9.50 4.05
C SER A 143 13.79 8.12 4.33
N LYS A 144 14.27 7.43 5.36
CA LYS A 144 13.69 6.15 5.81
C LYS A 144 12.97 6.36 7.14
N PRO A 145 11.84 5.66 7.37
CA PRO A 145 11.11 4.84 6.40
C PRO A 145 10.52 5.68 5.27
N PHE A 146 10.44 5.12 4.06
CA PHE A 146 9.79 5.77 2.90
C PHE A 146 8.59 4.94 2.47
N PHE A 147 7.44 5.56 2.41
CA PHE A 147 6.18 4.90 2.10
C PHE A 147 5.32 5.76 1.18
N VAL A 148 4.75 5.14 0.14
CA VAL A 148 3.81 5.77 -0.79
C VAL A 148 2.46 5.09 -0.67
N LEU A 149 1.43 5.91 -0.40
CA LEU A 149 0.05 5.58 -0.67
C LEU A 149 -0.37 6.34 -1.92
N ALA A 150 -0.72 5.61 -2.97
CA ALA A 150 -1.30 6.20 -4.16
C ALA A 150 -2.82 6.03 -4.11
N THR A 151 -3.58 6.96 -4.69
CA THR A 151 -5.02 6.79 -4.83
C THR A 151 -5.42 6.76 -6.30
N GLN A 152 -6.48 6.00 -6.59
CA GLN A 152 -7.16 6.00 -7.87
C GLN A 152 -8.67 6.15 -7.65
N ASN A 153 -9.30 6.92 -8.54
CA ASN A 153 -10.74 7.00 -8.63
C ASN A 153 -11.22 6.07 -9.76
N PRO A 154 -11.97 5.00 -9.46
CA PRO A 154 -12.40 4.05 -10.48
C PRO A 154 -13.50 4.59 -11.42
N ILE A 155 -14.17 5.67 -11.04
CA ILE A 155 -15.29 6.25 -11.83
C ILE A 155 -14.77 7.20 -12.91
N GLU A 156 -13.69 7.92 -12.63
CA GLU A 156 -13.11 8.88 -13.56
C GLU A 156 -12.29 8.17 -14.62
N GLN A 157 -12.82 8.13 -15.85
CA GLN A 157 -12.12 7.54 -17.01
C GLN A 157 -11.62 8.60 -17.98
N GLU A 158 -12.32 9.72 -18.11
CA GLU A 158 -11.91 10.81 -19.02
C GLU A 158 -10.70 11.56 -18.46
N GLY A 159 -9.72 11.82 -19.34
CA GLY A 159 -8.50 12.54 -18.97
C GLY A 159 -7.56 11.77 -18.03
N THR A 160 -7.70 10.44 -17.96
CA THR A 160 -6.85 9.59 -17.14
C THR A 160 -5.83 8.78 -17.98
N TYR A 161 -4.72 8.46 -17.33
CA TYR A 161 -3.65 7.62 -17.86
C TYR A 161 -3.53 6.39 -16.94
N PRO A 162 -4.14 5.26 -17.30
CA PRO A 162 -4.09 4.06 -16.48
C PRO A 162 -2.65 3.59 -16.27
N LEU A 163 -2.35 3.11 -15.09
CA LEU A 163 -1.06 2.50 -14.78
C LEU A 163 -0.97 1.13 -15.47
N PRO A 164 0.09 0.87 -16.26
CA PRO A 164 0.35 -0.47 -16.80
C PRO A 164 0.53 -1.51 -15.69
N GLU A 165 0.23 -2.77 -15.96
CA GLU A 165 0.32 -3.88 -15.00
C GLU A 165 1.72 -4.00 -14.37
N ALA A 166 2.78 -3.79 -15.16
CA ALA A 166 4.17 -3.80 -14.69
C ALA A 166 4.46 -2.68 -13.65
N GLN A 167 3.71 -1.59 -13.71
CA GLN A 167 3.79 -0.49 -12.75
C GLN A 167 2.94 -0.77 -11.52
N LEU A 168 1.75 -1.31 -11.71
CA LEU A 168 0.87 -1.75 -10.63
C LEU A 168 1.54 -2.81 -9.74
N ASP A 169 2.34 -3.71 -10.32
CA ASP A 169 3.07 -4.76 -9.58
C ASP A 169 4.06 -4.21 -8.54
N ARG A 170 4.41 -2.91 -8.59
CA ARG A 170 5.27 -2.26 -7.59
C ARG A 170 4.53 -1.97 -6.27
N PHE A 171 3.21 -1.84 -6.30
CA PHE A 171 2.41 -1.72 -5.08
C PHE A 171 2.27 -3.10 -4.44
N MET A 172 2.49 -3.17 -3.14
CA MET A 172 2.29 -4.41 -2.40
C MET A 172 0.80 -4.75 -2.34
N PHE A 173 0.00 -3.81 -1.92
CA PHE A 173 -1.44 -3.95 -1.77
C PHE A 173 -2.21 -3.02 -2.71
N ASN A 174 -3.31 -3.54 -3.24
CA ASN A 174 -4.41 -2.78 -3.82
C ASN A 174 -5.60 -2.94 -2.88
N VAL A 175 -5.95 -1.88 -2.20
CA VAL A 175 -7.02 -1.86 -1.19
C VAL A 175 -8.19 -1.07 -1.75
N VAL A 176 -9.35 -1.71 -1.82
CA VAL A 176 -10.60 -1.05 -2.21
C VAL A 176 -11.24 -0.45 -0.97
N LEU A 177 -11.66 0.80 -1.10
CA LEU A 177 -12.45 1.50 -0.10
C LEU A 177 -13.91 1.47 -0.53
N ASP A 178 -14.73 0.86 0.29
CA ASP A 178 -16.18 0.84 0.10
C ASP A 178 -16.86 1.98 0.90
N TYR A 179 -18.13 2.22 0.60
CA TYR A 179 -18.95 3.11 1.39
C TYR A 179 -19.10 2.58 2.82
N PRO A 180 -19.13 3.46 3.82
CA PRO A 180 -19.43 3.05 5.19
C PRO A 180 -20.84 2.46 5.27
N SER A 181 -21.04 1.55 6.24
CA SER A 181 -22.39 1.10 6.60
C SER A 181 -23.21 2.27 7.15
N PHE A 182 -24.53 2.12 7.19
CA PHE A 182 -25.42 3.16 7.71
C PHE A 182 -25.05 3.60 9.13
N SER A 183 -24.69 2.66 10.01
CA SER A 183 -24.28 2.96 11.39
C SER A 183 -22.97 3.74 11.46
N GLU A 184 -22.00 3.36 10.65
CA GLU A 184 -20.71 4.04 10.54
C GLU A 184 -20.86 5.45 9.96
N GLU A 185 -21.70 5.63 8.94
CA GLU A 185 -21.98 6.94 8.35
C GLU A 185 -22.64 7.89 9.37
N VAL A 186 -23.61 7.39 10.16
CA VAL A 186 -24.19 8.14 11.27
C VAL A 186 -23.12 8.57 12.29
N GLU A 187 -22.18 7.70 12.60
CA GLU A 187 -21.08 8.02 13.53
C GLU A 187 -20.13 9.07 12.92
N VAL A 188 -19.77 8.93 11.65
CA VAL A 188 -18.97 9.92 10.90
C VAL A 188 -19.63 11.30 11.00
N ILE A 189 -20.93 11.40 10.69
CA ILE A 189 -21.67 12.68 10.74
C ILE A 189 -21.63 13.28 12.14
N LYS A 190 -21.91 12.48 13.18
CA LYS A 190 -21.86 12.96 14.57
C LYS A 190 -20.48 13.50 14.97
N ASN A 191 -19.42 12.82 14.53
CA ASN A 191 -18.04 13.22 14.84
C ASN A 191 -17.60 14.46 14.06
N THR A 192 -17.97 14.57 12.78
CA THR A 192 -17.51 15.65 11.89
C THR A 192 -18.34 16.93 12.02
N THR A 193 -19.59 16.85 12.47
CA THR A 193 -20.45 18.02 12.65
C THR A 193 -20.45 18.56 14.10
N SER A 194 -19.76 17.87 15.02
CA SER A 194 -19.57 18.32 16.39
C SER A 194 -18.36 19.26 16.52
N ASN A 195 -18.35 20.11 17.54
CA ASN A 195 -17.19 20.98 17.86
C ASN A 195 -16.06 20.23 18.62
N LYS A 196 -16.00 18.90 18.50
CA LYS A 196 -15.05 18.06 19.20
C LYS A 196 -13.73 18.05 18.45
N GLN A 197 -12.68 18.62 19.04
CA GLN A 197 -11.32 18.47 18.53
C GLN A 197 -10.70 17.18 19.07
N VAL A 198 -10.23 16.33 18.16
CA VAL A 198 -9.51 15.09 18.52
C VAL A 198 -8.01 15.37 18.40
N THR A 199 -7.30 15.21 19.51
CA THR A 199 -5.83 15.25 19.51
C THR A 199 -5.31 13.83 19.41
N LEU A 200 -4.47 13.58 18.42
CA LEU A 200 -3.83 12.29 18.19
C LEU A 200 -2.46 12.23 18.86
N ASN A 201 -2.17 11.09 19.46
CA ASN A 201 -0.87 10.81 20.04
C ASN A 201 0.03 10.11 19.00
N THR A 202 1.32 10.45 19.02
CA THR A 202 2.34 9.68 18.31
C THR A 202 2.58 8.37 19.07
N ILE A 203 2.42 7.24 18.38
CA ILE A 203 2.55 5.88 18.97
C ILE A 203 3.97 5.33 18.74
N LEU A 204 4.56 5.60 17.58
CA LEU A 204 5.91 5.16 17.22
C LEU A 204 6.68 6.33 16.59
N ASP A 205 7.99 6.22 16.66
CA ASP A 205 8.91 7.08 15.90
C ASP A 205 9.52 6.34 14.69
N SER A 206 10.29 7.04 13.87
CA SER A 206 10.93 6.50 12.67
C SER A 206 11.85 5.32 12.97
N ASP A 207 12.61 5.37 14.07
CA ASP A 207 13.58 4.32 14.43
C ASP A 207 12.88 3.05 14.88
N GLN A 208 11.82 3.19 15.66
CA GLN A 208 10.98 2.05 16.08
C GLN A 208 10.31 1.37 14.86
N ILE A 209 9.83 2.16 13.89
CA ILE A 209 9.25 1.62 12.66
C ILE A 209 10.30 0.81 11.89
N LEU A 210 11.52 1.34 11.74
CA LEU A 210 12.61 0.63 11.06
C LEU A 210 13.01 -0.65 11.80
N GLN A 211 13.03 -0.64 13.15
CA GLN A 211 13.27 -1.84 13.95
C GLN A 211 12.18 -2.90 13.73
N TYR A 212 10.91 -2.51 13.73
CA TYR A 212 9.80 -3.44 13.47
C TYR A 212 9.82 -3.99 12.05
N GLN A 213 10.18 -3.18 11.05
CA GLN A 213 10.36 -3.65 9.68
C GLN A 213 11.46 -4.72 9.58
N GLN A 214 12.54 -4.56 10.32
CA GLN A 214 13.61 -5.56 10.39
C GLN A 214 13.16 -6.82 11.16
N LEU A 215 12.43 -6.64 12.26
CA LEU A 215 11.87 -7.73 13.05
C LEU A 215 10.94 -8.62 12.21
N ILE A 216 10.00 -8.03 11.47
CA ILE A 216 9.09 -8.76 10.59
C ILE A 216 9.86 -9.61 9.56
N ARG A 217 10.93 -9.07 8.98
CA ARG A 217 11.76 -9.84 8.03
C ARG A 217 12.45 -11.04 8.66
N LYS A 218 12.83 -10.96 9.94
CA LYS A 218 13.50 -12.04 10.68
C LYS A 218 12.55 -13.15 11.12
N ILE A 219 11.24 -12.92 11.16
CA ILE A 219 10.28 -13.96 11.55
C ILE A 219 10.52 -15.23 10.72
N PRO A 220 10.72 -16.40 11.35
CA PRO A 220 10.87 -17.64 10.63
C PRO A 220 9.58 -18.00 9.90
N VAL A 221 9.70 -18.71 8.79
CA VAL A 221 8.57 -19.24 8.03
C VAL A 221 8.87 -20.69 7.67
N ALA A 222 7.89 -21.56 7.85
CA ALA A 222 8.02 -22.96 7.51
C ALA A 222 7.95 -23.15 5.98
N ASP A 223 8.68 -24.15 5.46
CA ASP A 223 8.79 -24.40 4.01
C ASP A 223 7.42 -24.63 3.35
N ASN A 224 6.51 -25.35 4.03
CA ASN A 224 5.15 -25.59 3.52
C ASN A 224 4.36 -24.29 3.30
N VAL A 225 4.59 -23.25 4.11
CA VAL A 225 3.92 -21.93 3.95
C VAL A 225 4.51 -21.19 2.74
N VAL A 226 5.83 -21.26 2.55
CA VAL A 226 6.51 -20.69 1.38
C VAL A 226 6.03 -21.40 0.10
N GLU A 227 6.00 -22.73 0.13
CA GLU A 227 5.49 -23.53 -1.00
C GLU A 227 4.03 -23.22 -1.32
N TYR A 228 3.18 -23.05 -0.30
CA TYR A 228 1.79 -22.65 -0.50
C TYR A 228 1.69 -21.30 -1.21
N ALA A 229 2.44 -20.28 -0.76
CA ALA A 229 2.44 -18.96 -1.39
C ALA A 229 2.90 -19.03 -2.87
N VAL A 230 3.92 -19.84 -3.17
CA VAL A 230 4.40 -20.03 -4.54
C VAL A 230 3.38 -20.79 -5.39
N LYS A 231 2.77 -21.86 -4.85
CA LYS A 231 1.72 -22.61 -5.52
C LYS A 231 0.49 -21.74 -5.79
N LEU A 232 0.06 -20.93 -4.82
CA LEU A 232 -1.06 -20.01 -4.99
C LEU A 232 -0.82 -19.03 -6.16
N VAL A 233 0.36 -18.44 -6.23
CA VAL A 233 0.73 -17.57 -7.37
C VAL A 233 0.84 -18.38 -8.66
N GLY A 234 1.37 -19.61 -8.63
CA GLY A 234 1.40 -20.54 -9.76
C GLY A 234 0.02 -20.84 -10.33
N LYS A 235 -0.95 -21.08 -9.45
CA LYS A 235 -2.36 -21.32 -9.83
C LYS A 235 -2.98 -20.14 -10.60
N THR A 236 -2.51 -18.90 -10.41
CA THR A 236 -3.04 -17.75 -11.16
C THR A 236 -2.65 -17.74 -12.64
N ARG A 237 -1.65 -18.54 -13.05
CA ARG A 237 -1.04 -18.50 -14.39
C ARG A 237 -1.74 -19.49 -15.33
N PRO A 238 -2.47 -19.00 -16.35
CA PRO A 238 -3.11 -19.89 -17.32
C PRO A 238 -2.07 -20.76 -18.04
N LYS A 239 -2.47 -21.98 -18.40
CA LYS A 239 -1.65 -22.99 -19.09
C LYS A 239 -0.40 -23.44 -18.31
N SER A 240 -0.31 -23.16 -17.00
CA SER A 240 0.70 -23.75 -16.13
C SER A 240 0.24 -25.12 -15.60
N ASP A 241 1.18 -25.92 -15.08
CA ASP A 241 0.89 -27.24 -14.49
C ASP A 241 -0.05 -27.17 -13.27
N HIS A 242 -0.27 -25.97 -12.72
CA HIS A 242 -1.13 -25.73 -11.57
C HIS A 242 -2.46 -25.06 -11.95
N ALA A 243 -2.68 -24.75 -13.25
CA ALA A 243 -3.86 -24.06 -13.72
C ALA A 243 -5.06 -25.01 -13.80
N SER A 244 -6.17 -24.64 -13.16
CA SER A 244 -7.46 -25.32 -13.36
C SER A 244 -8.14 -24.87 -14.67
N ASP A 245 -9.17 -25.59 -15.08
CA ASP A 245 -10.01 -25.18 -16.24
C ASP A 245 -10.65 -23.81 -15.98
N PHE A 246 -11.03 -23.52 -14.74
CA PHE A 246 -11.54 -22.22 -14.32
C PHE A 246 -10.53 -21.11 -14.59
N VAL A 247 -9.28 -21.30 -14.20
CA VAL A 247 -8.18 -20.35 -14.43
C VAL A 247 -7.94 -20.14 -15.92
N ASN A 248 -7.87 -21.23 -16.69
CA ASN A 248 -7.66 -21.17 -18.13
C ASN A 248 -8.80 -20.44 -18.87
N LYS A 249 -10.03 -20.50 -18.33
CA LYS A 249 -11.21 -19.83 -18.89
C LYS A 249 -11.24 -18.34 -18.53
N PHE A 250 -10.94 -17.98 -17.29
CA PHE A 250 -11.24 -16.64 -16.75
C PHE A 250 -10.03 -15.73 -16.54
N ILE A 251 -8.80 -16.26 -16.54
CA ILE A 251 -7.59 -15.49 -16.37
C ILE A 251 -6.84 -15.39 -17.72
N ALA A 252 -6.58 -14.16 -18.16
CA ALA A 252 -5.75 -13.89 -19.33
C ALA A 252 -4.27 -13.84 -18.95
N TRP A 253 -3.95 -13.25 -17.79
CA TRP A 253 -2.59 -13.11 -17.28
C TRP A 253 -2.56 -13.24 -15.75
N GLY A 254 -1.62 -14.04 -15.23
CA GLY A 254 -1.45 -14.29 -13.80
C GLY A 254 -0.29 -13.53 -13.16
N ALA A 255 -0.19 -13.64 -11.84
CA ALA A 255 0.78 -12.92 -11.04
C ALA A 255 2.23 -13.40 -11.22
N GLY A 256 3.17 -12.46 -11.12
CA GLY A 256 4.61 -12.69 -11.15
C GLY A 256 5.21 -13.12 -9.78
N PRO A 257 6.52 -13.45 -9.73
CA PRO A 257 7.19 -13.90 -8.49
C PRO A 257 7.17 -12.86 -7.35
N ARG A 258 7.06 -11.56 -7.66
CA ARG A 258 6.93 -10.50 -6.65
C ARG A 258 5.70 -10.70 -5.77
N ALA A 259 4.61 -11.23 -6.33
CA ALA A 259 3.42 -11.59 -5.56
C ALA A 259 3.73 -12.61 -4.46
N SER A 260 4.49 -13.69 -4.78
CA SER A 260 4.91 -14.68 -3.77
C SER A 260 5.75 -14.07 -2.66
N GLN A 261 6.65 -13.14 -3.00
CA GLN A 261 7.45 -12.41 -2.02
C GLN A 261 6.56 -11.57 -1.08
N PHE A 262 5.60 -10.83 -1.63
CA PHE A 262 4.68 -10.02 -0.86
C PHE A 262 3.73 -10.87 -0.01
N LEU A 263 3.27 -12.03 -0.51
CA LEU A 263 2.46 -12.97 0.26
C LEU A 263 3.20 -13.44 1.52
N VAL A 264 4.45 -13.86 1.37
CA VAL A 264 5.25 -14.34 2.51
C VAL A 264 5.54 -13.21 3.51
N VAL A 265 5.97 -12.03 3.05
CA VAL A 265 6.28 -10.91 3.96
C VAL A 265 5.00 -10.35 4.61
N GLY A 266 3.91 -10.25 3.85
CA GLY A 266 2.61 -9.84 4.36
C GLY A 266 2.07 -10.82 5.40
N ALA A 267 2.19 -12.13 5.16
CA ALA A 267 1.82 -13.18 6.11
C ALA A 267 2.63 -13.11 7.42
N LYS A 268 3.94 -12.84 7.34
CA LYS A 268 4.76 -12.61 8.55
C LYS A 268 4.23 -11.44 9.39
N CYS A 269 3.92 -10.31 8.74
CA CYS A 269 3.37 -9.16 9.41
C CYS A 269 1.96 -9.44 9.97
N HIS A 270 1.10 -10.12 9.18
CA HIS A 270 -0.23 -10.52 9.61
C HIS A 270 -0.18 -11.45 10.83
N ALA A 271 0.70 -12.44 10.85
CA ALA A 271 0.92 -13.32 11.99
C ALA A 271 1.35 -12.53 13.24
N ALA A 272 2.33 -11.62 13.07
CA ALA A 272 2.87 -10.84 14.19
C ALA A 272 1.81 -9.92 14.86
N ILE A 273 0.97 -9.23 14.08
CA ILE A 273 -0.11 -8.40 14.63
C ILE A 273 -1.18 -9.23 15.35
N ASN A 274 -1.32 -10.51 14.99
CA ASN A 274 -2.21 -11.46 15.67
C ASN A 274 -1.54 -12.21 16.82
N GLY A 275 -0.28 -11.88 17.16
CA GLY A 275 0.46 -12.48 18.28
C GLY A 275 1.02 -13.87 18.00
N LYS A 276 1.18 -14.23 16.71
CA LYS A 276 1.87 -15.44 16.28
C LYS A 276 3.37 -15.12 16.05
N TYR A 277 4.24 -16.07 16.34
CA TYR A 277 5.69 -15.93 16.16
C TYR A 277 6.19 -16.51 14.83
N SER A 278 5.31 -17.11 14.05
CA SER A 278 5.55 -17.64 12.71
C SER A 278 4.21 -17.61 11.95
N PRO A 279 4.20 -17.28 10.65
CA PRO A 279 3.00 -17.35 9.84
C PRO A 279 2.63 -18.79 9.51
N ASP A 280 1.35 -19.02 9.28
CA ASP A 280 0.78 -20.23 8.69
C ASP A 280 0.07 -19.94 7.37
N ILE A 281 -0.59 -20.95 6.79
CA ILE A 281 -1.32 -20.82 5.51
C ILE A 281 -2.46 -19.80 5.63
N GLU A 282 -3.15 -19.73 6.76
CA GLU A 282 -4.25 -18.78 6.97
C GLU A 282 -3.75 -17.32 6.91
N ASP A 283 -2.51 -17.06 7.39
CA ASP A 283 -1.91 -15.72 7.31
C ASP A 283 -1.58 -15.33 5.85
N VAL A 284 -1.21 -16.30 5.00
CA VAL A 284 -1.04 -16.08 3.56
C VAL A 284 -2.38 -15.79 2.88
N GLN A 285 -3.42 -16.56 3.21
CA GLN A 285 -4.77 -16.36 2.69
C GLN A 285 -5.33 -14.99 3.07
N ALA A 286 -5.11 -14.56 4.31
CA ALA A 286 -5.59 -13.27 4.81
C ALA A 286 -5.06 -12.04 4.06
N VAL A 287 -3.88 -12.15 3.43
CA VAL A 287 -3.27 -11.06 2.65
C VAL A 287 -3.35 -11.30 1.13
N ALA A 288 -3.91 -12.42 0.69
CA ALA A 288 -3.89 -12.83 -0.71
C ALA A 288 -4.67 -11.88 -1.62
N GLU A 289 -5.89 -11.52 -1.23
CA GLU A 289 -6.77 -10.69 -2.04
C GLU A 289 -6.16 -9.32 -2.36
N PRO A 290 -5.75 -8.48 -1.41
CA PRO A 290 -5.17 -7.19 -1.72
C PRO A 290 -3.82 -7.27 -2.45
N ILE A 291 -3.11 -8.42 -2.37
CA ILE A 291 -1.87 -8.64 -3.12
C ILE A 291 -2.13 -9.08 -4.56
N LEU A 292 -3.12 -9.93 -4.80
CA LEU A 292 -3.36 -10.55 -6.11
C LEU A 292 -4.29 -9.72 -7.00
N ARG A 293 -5.20 -8.93 -6.44
CA ARG A 293 -6.26 -8.20 -7.14
C ARG A 293 -5.77 -7.43 -8.37
N HIS A 294 -4.66 -6.73 -8.28
CA HIS A 294 -4.10 -5.90 -9.35
C HIS A 294 -3.02 -6.61 -10.17
N ARG A 295 -2.84 -7.91 -9.96
CA ARG A 295 -1.84 -8.76 -10.63
C ARG A 295 -2.46 -9.80 -11.52
N ILE A 296 -3.77 -9.96 -11.46
CA ILE A 296 -4.53 -10.89 -12.27
C ILE A 296 -5.34 -10.11 -13.29
N VAL A 297 -5.15 -10.41 -14.55
CA VAL A 297 -5.91 -9.82 -15.66
C VAL A 297 -6.95 -10.82 -16.10
N LYS A 298 -8.22 -10.43 -16.09
CA LYS A 298 -9.36 -11.25 -16.49
C LYS A 298 -9.43 -11.38 -18.01
N THR A 299 -10.03 -12.48 -18.49
CA THR A 299 -10.41 -12.63 -19.90
C THR A 299 -11.68 -11.83 -20.20
N TYR A 300 -11.94 -11.56 -21.47
CA TYR A 300 -13.22 -11.02 -21.92
C TYR A 300 -14.41 -11.90 -21.52
N MET A 301 -14.21 -13.22 -21.44
CA MET A 301 -15.26 -14.15 -21.01
C MET A 301 -15.62 -13.95 -19.53
N ALA A 302 -14.63 -13.69 -18.67
CA ALA A 302 -14.89 -13.36 -17.27
C ALA A 302 -15.71 -12.07 -17.13
N GLU A 303 -15.41 -11.06 -17.96
CA GLU A 303 -16.21 -9.83 -17.99
C GLU A 303 -17.65 -10.09 -18.46
N ALA A 304 -17.81 -10.87 -19.54
CA ALA A 304 -19.11 -11.16 -20.12
C ALA A 304 -20.00 -12.03 -19.18
N GLU A 305 -19.40 -12.93 -18.39
CA GLU A 305 -20.11 -13.77 -17.42
C GLU A 305 -20.25 -13.08 -16.04
N GLY A 306 -19.73 -11.85 -15.87
CA GLY A 306 -19.83 -11.09 -14.63
C GLY A 306 -18.98 -11.67 -13.48
N VAL A 307 -17.94 -12.45 -13.79
CA VAL A 307 -17.05 -13.02 -12.78
C VAL A 307 -16.11 -11.94 -12.24
N SER A 308 -16.21 -11.66 -10.93
CA SER A 308 -15.38 -10.65 -10.29
C SER A 308 -13.96 -11.16 -10.00
N ILE A 309 -13.01 -10.24 -9.77
CA ILE A 309 -11.64 -10.61 -9.42
C ILE A 309 -11.59 -11.27 -8.03
N GLU A 310 -12.44 -10.85 -7.11
CA GLU A 310 -12.59 -11.42 -5.78
C GLU A 310 -13.04 -12.87 -5.84
N GLN A 311 -14.04 -13.17 -6.69
CA GLN A 311 -14.51 -14.56 -6.92
C GLN A 311 -13.38 -15.42 -7.49
N ILE A 312 -12.59 -14.88 -8.43
CA ILE A 312 -11.43 -15.59 -8.97
C ILE A 312 -10.41 -15.91 -7.88
N ILE A 313 -10.11 -14.94 -7.02
CA ILE A 313 -9.12 -15.14 -5.94
C ILE A 313 -9.64 -16.14 -4.91
N GLN A 314 -10.91 -16.08 -4.55
CA GLN A 314 -11.52 -17.04 -3.62
C GLN A 314 -11.47 -18.48 -4.14
N GLU A 315 -11.65 -18.71 -5.45
CA GLU A 315 -11.54 -20.03 -6.06
C GLU A 315 -10.09 -20.58 -6.07
N LEU A 316 -9.11 -19.71 -5.96
CA LEU A 316 -7.69 -20.09 -5.92
C LEU A 316 -7.20 -20.47 -4.51
N LEU A 317 -7.84 -19.94 -3.46
CA LEU A 317 -7.47 -20.17 -2.05
C LEU A 317 -7.85 -21.58 -1.58
#